data_621d075114a28b7071913711236bd571
#
_entry.id   621d075114a28b7071913711236bd571
#
_cell.length_a   1.000
_cell.length_b   1.000
_cell.length_c   1.000
_cell.angle_alpha   90.00
_cell.angle_beta   90.00
_cell.angle_gamma   90.00
#
_symmetry.space_group_name_H-M   'P 1'
#
loop_
_entity.id
_entity.type
_entity.pdbx_description
1 polymer ?
#
loop_
_entity_poly.entity_id
_entity_poly.type
_entity_poly.pdbx_seq_one_letter_code
_entity_poly.pdbx_strand_id
1 'polypeptide(L)'
;MVPLFYYLVLSAILFACGVAGFLFKRNIITIFMCIELMLNAVNLAFIAFATHWGGTYNGSGVNPYLSGHVFVFFVMVVAAAEAAVGLAIIIAVFRTRATLNVDRVNLLKL
;
A
#
# COMPACT_ATOMS: atom_id res chain seq x y z
N MET A 1 -3.22 22.63 14.41
CA MET A 1 -2.58 21.86 13.34
C MET A 1 -1.86 20.68 13.93
N VAL A 2 -2.03 19.50 13.37
CA VAL A 2 -1.41 18.27 13.91
C VAL A 2 0.06 18.23 13.49
N PRO A 3 1.00 18.01 14.43
CA PRO A 3 2.42 17.91 14.09
C PRO A 3 2.72 16.73 13.15
N LEU A 4 3.75 16.84 12.32
CA LEU A 4 4.21 15.79 11.40
C LEU A 4 4.43 14.45 12.12
N PHE A 5 4.95 14.50 13.34
CA PHE A 5 5.24 13.30 14.14
C PHE A 5 4.04 12.37 14.29
N TYR A 6 2.84 12.91 14.54
CA TYR A 6 1.64 12.07 14.71
C TYR A 6 1.23 11.35 13.42
N TYR A 7 1.37 12.00 12.27
CA TYR A 7 1.12 11.36 10.99
C TYR A 7 2.09 10.22 10.71
N LEU A 8 3.37 10.42 11.04
CA LEU A 8 4.40 9.38 10.87
C LEU A 8 4.20 8.21 11.82
N VAL A 9 3.79 8.46 13.07
CA VAL A 9 3.45 7.40 14.02
C VAL A 9 2.26 6.58 13.51
N LEU A 10 1.21 7.24 13.03
CA LEU A 10 0.05 6.55 12.47
C LEU A 10 0.45 5.72 11.25
N SER A 11 1.24 6.29 10.34
CA SER A 11 1.78 5.56 9.18
C SER A 11 2.58 4.33 9.60
N ALA A 12 3.45 4.47 10.60
CA ALA A 12 4.24 3.34 11.11
C ALA A 12 3.37 2.24 11.72
N ILE A 13 2.32 2.60 12.47
CA ILE A 13 1.37 1.65 13.05
C ILE A 13 0.62 0.90 11.94
N LEU A 14 0.10 1.61 10.94
CA LEU A 14 -0.60 1.00 9.80
C LEU A 14 0.31 0.05 9.02
N PHE A 15 1.55 0.46 8.79
CA PHE A 15 2.53 -0.37 8.10
C PHE A 15 2.85 -1.63 8.91
N ALA A 16 3.07 -1.50 10.21
CA ALA A 16 3.33 -2.63 11.11
C ALA A 16 2.16 -3.62 11.14
N CYS A 17 0.92 -3.11 11.18
CA CYS A 17 -0.28 -3.94 11.09
C CYS A 17 -0.36 -4.70 9.76
N GLY A 18 -0.03 -4.05 8.65
CA GLY A 18 0.03 -4.68 7.33
C GLY A 18 1.08 -5.80 7.29
N VAL A 19 2.28 -5.54 7.78
CA VAL A 19 3.37 -6.54 7.86
C VAL A 19 2.96 -7.73 8.74
N ALA A 20 2.39 -7.47 9.92
CA ALA A 20 1.93 -8.52 10.82
C ALA A 20 0.87 -9.42 10.14
N GLY A 21 -0.12 -8.82 9.51
CA GLY A 21 -1.14 -9.57 8.79
C GLY A 21 -0.57 -10.37 7.63
N PHE A 22 0.37 -9.80 6.87
CA PHE A 22 1.06 -10.48 5.78
C PHE A 22 1.83 -11.72 6.26
N LEU A 23 2.51 -11.63 7.40
CA LEU A 23 3.32 -12.72 7.92
C LEU A 23 2.48 -13.84 8.58
N PHE A 24 1.38 -13.48 9.25
CA PHE A 24 0.60 -14.43 10.02
C PHE A 24 -0.55 -15.08 9.24
N LYS A 25 -1.05 -14.43 8.19
CA LYS A 25 -2.18 -14.94 7.41
C LYS A 25 -1.72 -15.68 6.17
N ARG A 26 -2.47 -16.73 5.81
CA ARG A 26 -2.19 -17.58 4.64
C ARG A 26 -3.26 -17.48 3.56
N ASN A 27 -4.26 -16.67 3.78
CA ASN A 27 -5.33 -16.41 2.83
C ASN A 27 -4.86 -15.36 1.82
N ILE A 28 -4.96 -15.64 0.52
CA ILE A 28 -4.52 -14.75 -0.56
C ILE A 28 -5.23 -13.39 -0.48
N ILE A 29 -6.53 -13.37 -0.21
CA ILE A 29 -7.31 -12.13 -0.10
C ILE A 29 -6.77 -11.27 1.06
N THR A 30 -6.51 -11.89 2.21
CA THR A 30 -5.96 -11.18 3.38
C THR A 30 -4.56 -10.65 3.09
N ILE A 31 -3.73 -11.41 2.37
CA ILE A 31 -2.39 -10.97 1.95
C ILE A 31 -2.48 -9.72 1.08
N PHE A 32 -3.38 -9.69 0.08
CA PHE A 32 -3.58 -8.50 -0.76
C PHE A 32 -4.08 -7.30 0.04
N MET A 33 -5.00 -7.50 0.98
CA MET A 33 -5.47 -6.43 1.86
C MET A 33 -4.35 -5.88 2.76
N CYS A 34 -3.44 -6.73 3.22
CA CYS A 34 -2.27 -6.30 4.00
C CYS A 34 -1.31 -5.47 3.17
N ILE A 35 -1.07 -5.84 1.92
CA ILE A 35 -0.26 -5.06 0.98
C ILE A 35 -0.91 -3.69 0.72
N GLU A 36 -2.20 -3.65 0.49
CA GLU A 36 -2.96 -2.40 0.35
C GLU A 36 -2.81 -1.50 1.59
N LEU A 37 -2.89 -2.09 2.77
CA LEU A 37 -2.71 -1.35 4.03
C LEU A 37 -1.31 -0.76 4.15
N MET A 38 -0.28 -1.51 3.75
CA MET A 38 1.11 -1.02 3.72
C MET A 38 1.28 0.12 2.71
N LEU A 39 0.69 0.03 1.52
CA LEU A 39 0.71 1.10 0.52
C LEU A 39 0.01 2.37 1.02
N ASN A 40 -1.13 2.23 1.69
CA ASN A 40 -1.82 3.36 2.29
C ASN A 40 -1.00 4.02 3.40
N ALA A 41 -0.27 3.25 4.20
CA ALA A 41 0.65 3.78 5.21
C ALA A 41 1.75 4.64 4.58
N VAL A 42 2.33 4.16 3.48
CA VAL A 42 3.35 4.91 2.73
C VAL A 42 2.75 6.19 2.13
N ASN A 43 1.56 6.13 1.56
CA ASN A 43 0.86 7.30 1.01
C ASN A 43 0.61 8.36 2.09
N LEU A 44 0.22 7.94 3.29
CA LEU A 44 0.03 8.84 4.42
C LEU A 44 1.34 9.56 4.77
N ALA A 45 2.47 8.86 4.78
CA ALA A 45 3.78 9.45 5.03
C ALA A 45 4.16 10.46 3.93
N PHE A 46 3.94 10.15 2.65
CA PHE A 46 4.23 11.09 1.55
C PHE A 46 3.41 12.38 1.65
N ILE A 47 2.11 12.26 1.94
CA ILE A 47 1.25 13.44 2.11
C ILE A 47 1.71 14.25 3.32
N ALA A 48 2.05 13.60 4.43
CA ALA A 48 2.52 14.28 5.64
C ALA A 48 3.82 15.06 5.37
N PHE A 49 4.77 14.48 4.67
CA PHE A 49 5.99 15.19 4.27
C PHE A 49 5.72 16.32 3.27
N ALA A 50 4.86 16.10 2.29
CA ALA A 50 4.51 17.12 1.30
C ALA A 50 3.86 18.34 1.97
N THR A 51 2.98 18.13 2.94
CA THR A 51 2.33 19.21 3.68
C THR A 51 3.28 19.94 4.62
N HIS A 52 4.22 19.21 5.24
CA HIS A 52 5.18 19.80 6.18
C HIS A 52 6.18 20.71 5.48
N TRP A 53 6.72 20.30 4.35
CA TRP A 53 7.71 21.07 3.59
C TRP A 53 7.12 21.93 2.48
N GLY A 54 5.88 21.70 2.10
CA GLY A 54 5.21 22.44 1.04
C GLY A 54 4.95 23.91 1.36
N GLY A 55 5.01 24.30 2.64
CA GLY A 55 4.88 25.69 3.06
C GLY A 55 6.10 26.59 2.78
N THR A 56 7.23 26.00 2.38
CA THR A 56 8.48 26.71 2.08
C THR A 56 8.66 26.82 0.57
N TYR A 57 7.88 27.72 -0.05
CA TYR A 57 8.03 28.01 -1.47
C TYR A 57 9.25 28.93 -1.69
N ASN A 58 10.34 28.37 -2.14
CA ASN A 58 11.61 29.11 -2.35
C ASN A 58 11.78 29.64 -3.77
N GLY A 59 10.72 29.85 -4.53
CA GLY A 59 10.79 30.46 -5.86
C GLY A 59 11.45 29.60 -6.95
N SER A 60 11.76 28.33 -6.66
CA SER A 60 12.44 27.44 -7.61
C SER A 60 11.53 26.85 -8.70
N GLY A 61 10.30 27.33 -8.81
CA GLY A 61 9.35 26.87 -9.84
C GLY A 61 8.70 25.51 -9.56
N VAL A 62 9.23 24.73 -8.64
CA VAL A 62 8.66 23.43 -8.23
C VAL A 62 8.02 23.58 -6.86
N ASN A 63 6.72 23.30 -6.78
CA ASN A 63 6.01 23.33 -5.52
C ASN A 63 6.12 21.93 -4.86
N PRO A 64 6.88 21.77 -3.77
CA PRO A 64 7.06 20.46 -3.12
C PRO A 64 5.74 19.87 -2.59
N TYR A 65 4.77 20.72 -2.27
CA TYR A 65 3.43 20.29 -1.89
C TYR A 65 2.74 19.50 -3.02
N LEU A 66 2.75 20.05 -4.24
CA LEU A 66 2.15 19.41 -5.40
C LEU A 66 2.90 18.12 -5.78
N SER A 67 4.23 18.10 -5.69
CA SER A 67 5.04 16.94 -6.04
C SER A 67 4.68 15.72 -5.20
N GLY A 68 4.51 15.89 -3.89
CA GLY A 68 4.12 14.80 -2.99
C GLY A 68 2.72 14.26 -3.30
N HIS A 69 1.75 15.14 -3.57
CA HIS A 69 0.39 14.74 -3.91
C HIS A 69 0.32 14.03 -5.26
N VAL A 70 1.06 14.50 -6.26
CA VAL A 70 1.14 13.84 -7.56
C VAL A 70 1.75 12.44 -7.41
N PHE A 71 2.79 12.31 -6.59
CA PHE A 71 3.42 11.00 -6.35
C PHE A 71 2.43 10.03 -5.69
N VAL A 72 1.69 10.47 -4.69
CA VAL A 72 0.63 9.67 -4.04
C VAL A 72 -0.43 9.23 -5.06
N PHE A 73 -0.82 10.12 -5.96
CA PHE A 73 -1.77 9.78 -7.02
C PHE A 73 -1.25 8.64 -7.90
N PHE A 74 0.02 8.68 -8.30
CA PHE A 74 0.63 7.58 -9.06
C PHE A 74 0.65 6.26 -8.28
N VAL A 75 0.98 6.31 -6.98
CA VAL A 75 0.96 5.11 -6.12
C VAL A 75 -0.45 4.54 -6.02
N MET A 76 -1.47 5.38 -5.93
CA MET A 76 -2.88 4.94 -5.92
C MET A 76 -3.27 4.24 -7.23
N VAL A 77 -2.82 4.76 -8.37
CA VAL A 77 -3.08 4.12 -9.68
C VAL A 77 -2.40 2.76 -9.78
N VAL A 78 -1.16 2.65 -9.32
CA VAL A 78 -0.44 1.37 -9.27
C VAL A 78 -1.14 0.39 -8.32
N ALA A 79 -1.55 0.84 -7.14
CA ALA A 79 -2.30 0.03 -6.19
C ALA A 79 -3.61 -0.51 -6.79
N ALA A 80 -4.35 0.33 -7.51
CA ALA A 80 -5.57 -0.09 -8.19
C ALA A 80 -5.29 -1.15 -9.27
N ALA A 81 -4.21 -0.98 -10.04
CA ALA A 81 -3.79 -1.95 -11.05
C ALA A 81 -3.38 -3.28 -10.40
N GLU A 82 -2.62 -3.24 -9.32
CA GLU A 82 -2.22 -4.43 -8.57
C GLU A 82 -3.44 -5.15 -7.99
N ALA A 83 -4.41 -4.43 -7.44
CA ALA A 83 -5.64 -5.01 -6.92
C ALA A 83 -6.44 -5.71 -8.03
N ALA A 84 -6.56 -5.10 -9.21
CA ALA A 84 -7.26 -5.70 -10.35
C ALA A 84 -6.56 -6.97 -10.84
N VAL A 85 -5.26 -6.94 -11.03
CA VAL A 85 -4.45 -8.12 -11.42
C VAL A 85 -4.48 -9.18 -10.34
N GLY A 86 -4.34 -8.80 -9.08
CA GLY A 86 -4.40 -9.70 -7.94
C GLY A 86 -5.75 -10.41 -7.84
N LEU A 87 -6.84 -9.70 -8.02
CA LEU A 87 -8.19 -10.30 -8.03
C LEU A 87 -8.35 -11.29 -9.19
N ALA A 88 -7.84 -10.95 -10.37
CA ALA A 88 -7.85 -11.86 -11.52
C ALA A 88 -7.09 -13.16 -11.24
N ILE A 89 -5.92 -13.06 -10.61
CA ILE A 89 -5.11 -14.22 -10.18
C ILE A 89 -5.88 -15.05 -9.14
N ILE A 90 -6.49 -14.42 -8.15
CA ILE A 90 -7.29 -15.09 -7.13
C ILE A 90 -8.43 -15.90 -7.76
N ILE A 91 -9.15 -15.29 -8.70
CA ILE A 91 -10.26 -15.96 -9.40
C ILE A 91 -9.73 -17.15 -10.19
N ALA A 92 -8.64 -16.98 -10.93
CA ALA A 92 -8.04 -18.06 -11.74
C ALA A 92 -7.58 -19.23 -10.86
N VAL A 93 -6.90 -18.94 -9.74
CA VAL A 93 -6.42 -19.95 -8.80
C VAL A 93 -7.59 -20.67 -8.11
N PHE A 94 -8.59 -19.90 -7.66
CA PHE A 94 -9.75 -20.49 -6.98
C PHE A 94 -10.56 -21.41 -7.89
N ARG A 95 -10.66 -21.09 -9.17
CA ARG A 95 -11.35 -21.95 -10.15
C ARG A 95 -10.63 -23.27 -10.39
N THR A 96 -9.31 -23.30 -10.26
CA THR A 96 -8.51 -24.53 -10.50
C THR A 96 -8.25 -25.32 -9.23
N ARG A 97 -8.04 -24.65 -8.09
CA ARG A 97 -7.63 -25.28 -6.82
C ARG A 97 -8.71 -25.28 -5.74
N ALA A 98 -9.76 -24.48 -5.90
CA ALA A 98 -10.85 -24.31 -4.94
C ALA A 98 -10.36 -23.95 -3.51
N THR A 99 -9.21 -23.26 -3.40
CA THR A 99 -8.61 -22.86 -2.13
C THR A 99 -7.95 -21.49 -2.24
N LEU A 100 -8.03 -20.69 -1.17
CA LEU A 100 -7.35 -19.42 -1.02
C LEU A 100 -6.09 -19.53 -0.15
N ASN A 101 -5.78 -20.72 0.36
CA ASN A 101 -4.60 -20.93 1.19
C ASN A 101 -3.36 -21.07 0.30
N VAL A 102 -2.39 -20.15 0.46
CA VAL A 102 -1.17 -20.11 -0.36
C VAL A 102 -0.30 -21.35 -0.20
N ASP A 103 -0.35 -22.04 0.94
CA ASP A 103 0.40 -23.27 1.17
C ASP A 103 -0.13 -24.43 0.31
N ARG A 104 -1.40 -24.39 -0.11
CA ARG A 104 -2.04 -25.40 -0.96
C ARG A 104 -1.96 -25.04 -2.44
N VAL A 105 -1.62 -23.80 -2.78
CA VAL A 105 -1.50 -23.31 -4.15
C VAL A 105 -0.04 -23.44 -4.58
N ASN A 106 0.41 -24.67 -4.83
CA ASN A 106 1.76 -24.94 -5.32
C ASN A 106 1.69 -25.69 -6.64
N LEU A 107 1.71 -24.95 -7.75
CA LEU A 107 1.66 -25.50 -9.11
C LEU A 107 3.00 -26.05 -9.58
N LEU A 108 4.10 -25.69 -8.93
CA LEU A 108 5.46 -26.09 -9.29
C LEU A 108 5.94 -27.32 -8.53
N LYS A 109 5.22 -27.75 -7.50
CA LYS A 109 5.56 -28.94 -6.74
C LYS A 109 5.07 -30.20 -7.48
N LEU A 110 6.00 -30.96 -7.91
CA LEU A 110 5.75 -32.25 -8.55
C LEU A 110 5.58 -33.39 -7.53
#